data_75715b3102a29bfe53927189a8b7812f
#
_entry.id   75715b3102a29bfe53927189a8b7812f
#
_cell.length_a   1.000
_cell.length_b   1.000
_cell.length_c   1.000
_cell.angle_alpha   90.00
_cell.angle_beta   90.00
_cell.angle_gamma   90.00
#
_symmetry.space_group_name_H-M   'P 1'
#
loop_
_entity.id
_entity.type
_entity.pdbx_description
1 polymer ?
#
loop_
_entity_poly.entity_id
_entity_poly.type
_entity_poly.pdbx_seq_one_letter_code
_entity_poly.pdbx_strand_id
1 'polypeptide(L)'
;MTMGALGVVYGDIGTSPLYALKEAAKAAAHGGTLTNDAVLGVASLILWALLLIISLKYALLILRADNRGEGGIVALLALLHARNAQPGTWRAHLLVVGLVGAALLYGDGAITPAISVLSAIEGLKVDAPSLAPAVVPVTVVILIGLFMMQKQGTGFIGRIFGPVMLAWFFVLAALGIHGIVKAPAVLAALSPLYAFDFLIHQDFHVSFAILGAAFLAVTGGEAMYADMGHFGRLPIRLAWFAICLPALVLNYFGQAALLITDPSMIENPFFQLCPDALHYPLVAFSAVATVIASQAIISGVFSLTQQSIQLGFLPRMQIRHTTSAAIGQIYVPLVNWLLAAATLGAVLSFGSSEALAGAYGIAVSLLMAITTLLAALVAIQWGYSPWLVVAVNGFFFVIDVIFFSANSIKLFEGGWFPLMLAGFVAFLMLTWRSGVKLVEAARAKLRQPEEDLIETAVNKCSARLPGTAVFLASAPRGVPLALTQFVKHNHVLHERIVLVTVLIEELPHIDDEDRIEVIEIIPGITRVVLHYGFMQNPTIYEGLTFACRHGKLPGIDLSDITYYVGRETIIPREDVPGMWVWRETVFAFLQRNAERSAAFFGVPTKQVVEFGTELEI
;
A
#
# COMPACT_ATOMS: atom_id res chain seq x y z
N MET A 1 11.93 -16.18 -7.80
CA MET A 1 10.60 -15.69 -7.36
C MET A 1 10.28 -16.10 -5.91
N THR A 2 10.21 -17.41 -5.55
CA THR A 2 9.89 -17.87 -4.18
C THR A 2 10.81 -17.30 -3.11
N MET A 3 12.13 -17.25 -3.37
CA MET A 3 13.09 -16.62 -2.45
C MET A 3 12.86 -15.11 -2.28
N GLY A 4 12.47 -14.43 -3.35
CA GLY A 4 12.11 -13.01 -3.26
C GLY A 4 10.83 -12.79 -2.43
N ALA A 5 9.82 -13.64 -2.61
CA ALA A 5 8.60 -13.61 -1.83
C ALA A 5 8.87 -13.82 -0.33
N LEU A 6 9.79 -14.74 0.04
CA LEU A 6 10.21 -14.92 1.44
C LEU A 6 10.76 -13.63 2.07
N GLY A 7 11.58 -12.89 1.30
CA GLY A 7 12.21 -11.67 1.81
C GLY A 7 11.28 -10.48 1.92
N VAL A 8 10.36 -10.32 0.98
CA VAL A 8 9.51 -9.13 0.88
C VAL A 8 8.12 -9.38 1.45
N VAL A 9 7.44 -10.43 1.01
CA VAL A 9 6.04 -10.69 1.40
C VAL A 9 5.91 -11.18 2.85
N TYR A 10 6.85 -12.03 3.28
CA TYR A 10 6.77 -12.73 4.58
C TYR A 10 7.68 -12.16 5.66
N GLY A 11 8.28 -10.98 5.41
CA GLY A 11 9.09 -10.28 6.41
C GLY A 11 8.30 -9.98 7.67
N ASP A 12 7.18 -9.31 7.53
CA ASP A 12 6.34 -8.85 8.63
C ASP A 12 5.74 -10.01 9.43
N ILE A 13 5.07 -10.95 8.77
CA ILE A 13 4.50 -12.12 9.44
C ILE A 13 5.59 -13.00 10.09
N GLY A 14 6.82 -12.98 9.56
CA GLY A 14 7.98 -13.67 10.11
C GLY A 14 8.54 -13.03 11.39
N THR A 15 8.22 -11.78 11.66
CA THR A 15 8.63 -11.08 12.88
C THR A 15 7.56 -11.06 13.98
N SER A 16 6.31 -11.44 13.66
CA SER A 16 5.22 -11.55 14.64
C SER A 16 5.53 -12.46 15.85
N PRO A 17 6.34 -13.56 15.75
CA PRO A 17 6.71 -14.36 16.91
C PRO A 17 7.46 -13.61 18.01
N LEU A 18 8.04 -12.46 17.71
CA LEU A 18 8.74 -11.62 18.70
C LEU A 18 7.79 -11.01 19.74
N TYR A 19 6.50 -10.84 19.39
CA TYR A 19 5.55 -10.15 20.25
C TYR A 19 4.16 -10.83 20.36
N ALA A 20 3.67 -11.53 19.34
CA ALA A 20 2.27 -11.93 19.29
C ALA A 20 1.89 -12.96 20.37
N LEU A 21 2.68 -13.98 20.60
CA LEU A 21 2.37 -14.98 21.64
C LEU A 21 2.53 -14.39 23.04
N LYS A 22 3.55 -13.56 23.26
CA LYS A 22 3.75 -12.82 24.51
C LYS A 22 2.50 -12.01 24.88
N GLU A 23 1.99 -11.22 23.95
CA GLU A 23 0.81 -10.37 24.18
C GLU A 23 -0.45 -11.20 24.43
N ALA A 24 -0.65 -12.29 23.68
CA ALA A 24 -1.79 -13.19 23.87
C ALA A 24 -1.72 -13.94 25.21
N ALA A 25 -0.53 -14.39 25.62
CA ALA A 25 -0.32 -15.03 26.93
C ALA A 25 -0.54 -14.05 28.10
N LYS A 26 -0.05 -12.81 27.98
CA LYS A 26 -0.32 -11.74 28.98
C LYS A 26 -1.81 -11.44 29.11
N ALA A 27 -2.52 -11.31 27.99
CA ALA A 27 -3.96 -11.13 27.99
C ALA A 27 -4.69 -12.31 28.65
N ALA A 28 -4.22 -13.54 28.43
CA ALA A 28 -4.79 -14.74 29.03
C ALA A 28 -4.50 -14.87 30.54
N ALA A 29 -3.34 -14.37 31.00
CA ALA A 29 -2.99 -14.36 32.43
C ALA A 29 -3.83 -13.33 33.24
N HIS A 30 -4.34 -12.29 32.59
CA HIS A 30 -5.18 -11.24 33.18
C HIS A 30 -4.68 -10.75 34.55
N GLY A 31 -3.35 -10.55 34.69
CA GLY A 31 -2.71 -10.14 35.95
C GLY A 31 -2.56 -11.25 37.02
N GLY A 32 -3.01 -12.47 36.72
CA GLY A 32 -2.82 -13.66 37.55
C GLY A 32 -1.71 -14.59 37.05
N THR A 33 -1.72 -15.83 37.54
CA THR A 33 -0.81 -16.89 37.08
C THR A 33 -1.31 -17.48 35.76
N LEU A 34 -0.42 -17.60 34.77
CA LEU A 34 -0.71 -18.26 33.51
C LEU A 34 -0.90 -19.79 33.72
N THR A 35 -2.06 -20.33 33.39
CA THR A 35 -2.37 -21.75 33.49
C THR A 35 -1.98 -22.51 32.23
N ASN A 36 -1.74 -23.82 32.33
CA ASN A 36 -1.44 -24.66 31.16
C ASN A 36 -2.59 -24.65 30.14
N ASP A 37 -3.84 -24.65 30.60
CA ASP A 37 -5.00 -24.60 29.71
C ASP A 37 -5.07 -23.27 28.96
N ALA A 38 -4.71 -22.16 29.59
CA ALA A 38 -4.61 -20.87 28.95
C ALA A 38 -3.52 -20.85 27.88
N VAL A 39 -2.35 -21.43 28.13
CA VAL A 39 -1.27 -21.55 27.14
C VAL A 39 -1.69 -22.39 25.96
N LEU A 40 -2.33 -23.55 26.18
CA LEU A 40 -2.83 -24.42 25.12
C LEU A 40 -3.94 -23.71 24.31
N GLY A 41 -4.84 -22.99 24.99
CA GLY A 41 -5.88 -22.19 24.34
C GLY A 41 -5.31 -21.11 23.43
N VAL A 42 -4.34 -20.33 23.91
CA VAL A 42 -3.66 -19.28 23.13
C VAL A 42 -2.91 -19.87 21.94
N ALA A 43 -2.11 -20.95 22.13
CA ALA A 43 -1.37 -21.59 21.05
C ALA A 43 -2.32 -22.16 19.97
N SER A 44 -3.41 -22.79 20.39
CA SER A 44 -4.45 -23.28 19.49
C SER A 44 -5.12 -22.13 18.72
N LEU A 45 -5.46 -21.03 19.40
CA LEU A 45 -6.09 -19.87 18.77
C LEU A 45 -5.19 -19.24 17.70
N ILE A 46 -3.89 -19.06 17.98
CA ILE A 46 -2.90 -18.54 17.02
C ILE A 46 -2.78 -19.47 15.81
N LEU A 47 -2.68 -20.79 16.03
CA LEU A 47 -2.61 -21.77 14.95
C LEU A 47 -3.83 -21.65 14.02
N TRP A 48 -5.04 -21.68 14.59
CA TRP A 48 -6.27 -21.66 13.79
C TRP A 48 -6.51 -20.30 13.15
N ALA A 49 -6.05 -19.18 13.75
CA ALA A 49 -6.04 -17.88 13.10
C ALA A 49 -5.12 -17.87 11.86
N LEU A 50 -3.90 -18.43 11.94
CA LEU A 50 -2.98 -18.57 10.80
C LEU A 50 -3.58 -19.46 9.69
N LEU A 51 -4.24 -20.55 10.07
CA LEU A 51 -4.87 -21.47 9.10
C LEU A 51 -6.09 -20.82 8.42
N LEU A 52 -6.98 -20.19 9.17
CA LEU A 52 -8.21 -19.62 8.63
C LEU A 52 -7.95 -18.31 7.87
N ILE A 53 -7.19 -17.38 8.47
CA ILE A 53 -6.99 -16.06 7.88
C ILE A 53 -5.90 -16.09 6.81
N ILE A 54 -4.68 -16.50 7.15
CA ILE A 54 -3.59 -16.40 6.19
C ILE A 54 -3.65 -17.50 5.15
N SER A 55 -3.86 -18.77 5.57
CA SER A 55 -3.82 -19.90 4.64
C SER A 55 -5.09 -19.97 3.80
N LEU A 56 -6.27 -20.00 4.41
CA LEU A 56 -7.52 -20.23 3.69
C LEU A 56 -8.04 -18.95 3.05
N LYS A 57 -8.19 -17.86 3.83
CA LYS A 57 -8.74 -16.61 3.33
C LYS A 57 -7.77 -15.94 2.34
N TYR A 58 -6.52 -15.61 2.76
CA TYR A 58 -5.59 -14.87 1.89
C TYR A 58 -4.95 -15.74 0.83
N ALA A 59 -4.20 -16.79 1.21
CA ALA A 59 -3.40 -17.56 0.26
C ALA A 59 -4.27 -18.37 -0.75
N LEU A 60 -5.45 -18.87 -0.36
CA LEU A 60 -6.27 -19.67 -1.25
C LEU A 60 -7.41 -18.89 -1.91
N LEU A 61 -8.05 -17.93 -1.23
CA LEU A 61 -9.21 -17.21 -1.77
C LEU A 61 -8.84 -15.82 -2.29
N ILE A 62 -8.36 -14.91 -1.45
CA ILE A 62 -8.13 -13.50 -1.82
C ILE A 62 -7.10 -13.35 -2.96
N LEU A 63 -6.03 -14.14 -2.98
CA LEU A 63 -5.05 -14.15 -4.09
C LEU A 63 -5.65 -14.54 -5.45
N ARG A 64 -6.93 -14.96 -5.53
CA ARG A 64 -7.62 -15.17 -6.81
C ARG A 64 -8.20 -13.88 -7.38
N ALA A 65 -8.48 -12.89 -6.53
CA ALA A 65 -9.05 -11.61 -6.93
C ALA A 65 -7.94 -10.69 -7.44
N ASP A 66 -7.33 -11.05 -8.55
CA ASP A 66 -6.25 -10.28 -9.18
C ASP A 66 -6.72 -9.52 -10.43
N ASN A 67 -6.14 -8.34 -10.62
CA ASN A 67 -6.28 -7.57 -11.84
C ASN A 67 -5.04 -7.81 -12.72
N ARG A 68 -5.13 -8.76 -13.66
CA ARG A 68 -4.03 -9.17 -14.54
C ARG A 68 -2.71 -9.42 -13.79
N GLY A 69 -2.79 -10.11 -12.65
CA GLY A 69 -1.65 -10.44 -11.81
C GLY A 69 -1.39 -9.45 -10.66
N GLU A 70 -1.93 -8.24 -10.68
CA GLU A 70 -1.80 -7.27 -9.60
C GLU A 70 -2.88 -7.46 -8.53
N GLY A 71 -2.49 -7.27 -7.26
CA GLY A 71 -3.37 -7.38 -6.10
C GLY A 71 -3.45 -6.10 -5.27
N GLY A 72 -4.00 -6.23 -4.08
CA GLY A 72 -4.18 -5.13 -3.14
C GLY A 72 -5.50 -4.38 -3.32
N ILE A 73 -5.77 -3.47 -2.37
CA ILE A 73 -7.08 -2.80 -2.29
C ILE A 73 -7.36 -1.90 -3.51
N VAL A 74 -6.32 -1.29 -4.08
CA VAL A 74 -6.44 -0.43 -5.26
C VAL A 74 -6.79 -1.24 -6.50
N ALA A 75 -6.24 -2.46 -6.64
CA ALA A 75 -6.59 -3.38 -7.71
C ALA A 75 -8.05 -3.85 -7.60
N LEU A 76 -8.57 -4.09 -6.38
CA LEU A 76 -10.00 -4.39 -6.16
C LEU A 76 -10.91 -3.24 -6.58
N LEU A 77 -10.53 -1.99 -6.28
CA LEU A 77 -11.27 -0.81 -6.73
C LEU A 77 -11.30 -0.67 -8.26
N ALA A 78 -10.18 -0.97 -8.92
CA ALA A 78 -10.10 -0.97 -10.38
C ALA A 78 -10.99 -2.08 -10.98
N LEU A 79 -10.96 -3.30 -10.44
CA LEU A 79 -11.83 -4.40 -10.86
C LEU A 79 -13.33 -4.08 -10.72
N LEU A 80 -13.71 -3.32 -9.69
CA LEU A 80 -15.09 -2.89 -9.46
C LEU A 80 -15.51 -1.66 -10.29
N HIS A 81 -14.59 -1.12 -11.11
CA HIS A 81 -14.78 0.12 -11.90
C HIS A 81 -15.29 1.29 -11.03
N ALA A 82 -14.77 1.37 -9.79
CA ALA A 82 -15.22 2.35 -8.81
C ALA A 82 -14.68 3.77 -9.10
N ARG A 83 -13.59 3.89 -9.86
CA ARG A 83 -12.93 5.16 -10.19
C ARG A 83 -13.89 6.16 -10.86
N ASN A 84 -14.63 5.70 -11.86
CA ASN A 84 -15.50 6.53 -12.69
C ASN A 84 -16.96 6.51 -12.23
N ALA A 85 -17.23 6.05 -11.00
CA ALA A 85 -18.57 5.97 -10.45
C ALA A 85 -19.23 7.34 -10.34
N GLN A 86 -20.51 7.42 -10.77
CA GLN A 86 -21.31 8.64 -10.63
C GLN A 86 -21.65 8.89 -9.15
N PRO A 87 -21.70 10.15 -8.70
CA PRO A 87 -22.13 10.50 -7.36
C PRO A 87 -23.50 9.89 -7.01
N GLY A 88 -23.64 9.40 -5.77
CA GLY A 88 -24.89 8.79 -5.30
C GLY A 88 -25.10 7.32 -5.70
N THR A 89 -24.20 6.72 -6.50
CA THR A 89 -24.27 5.30 -6.82
C THR A 89 -23.57 4.46 -5.73
N TRP A 90 -23.96 3.18 -5.59
CA TRP A 90 -23.31 2.25 -4.67
C TRP A 90 -21.80 2.11 -4.93
N ARG A 91 -21.36 2.19 -6.19
CA ARG A 91 -19.95 2.18 -6.58
C ARG A 91 -19.18 3.39 -6.04
N ALA A 92 -19.83 4.56 -5.95
CA ALA A 92 -19.20 5.73 -5.34
C ALA A 92 -18.95 5.53 -3.83
N HIS A 93 -19.85 4.84 -3.12
CA HIS A 93 -19.62 4.47 -1.72
C HIS A 93 -18.50 3.44 -1.58
N LEU A 94 -18.41 2.46 -2.50
CA LEU A 94 -17.29 1.52 -2.53
C LEU A 94 -15.94 2.20 -2.75
N LEU A 95 -15.91 3.23 -3.59
CA LEU A 95 -14.69 4.03 -3.76
C LEU A 95 -14.25 4.65 -2.44
N VAL A 96 -15.18 5.24 -1.67
CA VAL A 96 -14.86 5.82 -0.36
C VAL A 96 -14.33 4.74 0.60
N VAL A 97 -15.02 3.60 0.68
CA VAL A 97 -14.61 2.46 1.53
C VAL A 97 -13.21 1.96 1.14
N GLY A 98 -12.95 1.80 -0.16
CA GLY A 98 -11.64 1.34 -0.63
C GLY A 98 -10.53 2.38 -0.42
N LEU A 99 -10.81 3.68 -0.55
CA LEU A 99 -9.84 4.74 -0.23
C LEU A 99 -9.52 4.80 1.27
N VAL A 100 -10.52 4.56 2.13
CA VAL A 100 -10.28 4.39 3.58
C VAL A 100 -9.40 3.17 3.82
N GLY A 101 -9.67 2.04 3.15
CA GLY A 101 -8.81 0.86 3.25
C GLY A 101 -7.39 1.11 2.75
N ALA A 102 -7.21 1.82 1.63
CA ALA A 102 -5.89 2.23 1.16
C ALA A 102 -5.17 3.13 2.17
N ALA A 103 -5.91 4.05 2.82
CA ALA A 103 -5.36 4.92 3.85
C ALA A 103 -4.95 4.16 5.13
N LEU A 104 -5.65 3.08 5.50
CA LEU A 104 -5.28 2.22 6.63
C LEU A 104 -3.90 1.58 6.45
N LEU A 105 -3.50 1.25 5.21
CA LEU A 105 -2.16 0.75 4.91
C LEU A 105 -1.04 1.76 5.23
N TYR A 106 -1.29 3.06 5.17
CA TYR A 106 -0.31 4.06 5.63
C TYR A 106 -0.18 4.06 7.16
N GLY A 107 -1.29 3.82 7.88
CA GLY A 107 -1.27 3.65 9.33
C GLY A 107 -0.48 2.41 9.75
N ASP A 108 -0.72 1.30 9.07
CA ASP A 108 0.03 0.06 9.21
C ASP A 108 1.52 0.26 8.91
N GLY A 109 1.83 0.89 7.77
CA GLY A 109 3.19 1.21 7.34
C GLY A 109 4.00 2.08 8.31
N ALA A 110 3.35 2.83 9.20
CA ALA A 110 4.01 3.59 10.26
C ALA A 110 4.27 2.76 11.52
N ILE A 111 3.35 1.85 11.88
CA ILE A 111 3.45 1.08 13.14
C ILE A 111 4.30 -0.17 12.97
N THR A 112 4.21 -0.89 11.85
CA THR A 112 4.92 -2.15 11.63
C THR A 112 6.44 -2.02 11.80
N PRO A 113 7.15 -1.01 11.22
CA PRO A 113 8.56 -0.82 11.50
C PRO A 113 8.85 -0.49 12.97
N ALA A 114 7.96 0.27 13.63
CA ALA A 114 8.13 0.64 15.02
C ALA A 114 8.08 -0.58 15.95
N ILE A 115 7.01 -1.38 15.87
CA ILE A 115 6.81 -2.54 16.75
C ILE A 115 7.83 -3.63 16.46
N SER A 116 8.15 -3.92 15.20
CA SER A 116 9.06 -4.99 14.82
C SER A 116 10.48 -4.71 15.29
N VAL A 117 11.04 -3.53 15.01
CA VAL A 117 12.39 -3.19 15.45
C VAL A 117 12.48 -3.08 16.97
N LEU A 118 11.46 -2.45 17.59
CA LEU A 118 11.44 -2.28 19.05
C LEU A 118 11.41 -3.64 19.76
N SER A 119 10.55 -4.58 19.33
CA SER A 119 10.46 -5.93 19.92
C SER A 119 11.75 -6.75 19.73
N ALA A 120 12.46 -6.59 18.61
CA ALA A 120 13.75 -7.22 18.41
C ALA A 120 14.81 -6.69 19.40
N ILE A 121 14.87 -5.37 19.59
CA ILE A 121 15.85 -4.74 20.50
C ILE A 121 15.48 -4.96 21.98
N GLU A 122 14.21 -5.16 22.30
CA GLU A 122 13.77 -5.55 23.65
C GLU A 122 14.39 -6.87 24.13
N GLY A 123 14.85 -7.73 23.21
CA GLY A 123 15.61 -8.93 23.56
C GLY A 123 16.88 -8.65 24.38
N LEU A 124 17.46 -7.45 24.29
CA LEU A 124 18.60 -7.04 25.10
C LEU A 124 18.28 -7.01 26.61
N LYS A 125 17.01 -6.79 26.97
CA LYS A 125 16.58 -6.74 28.39
C LYS A 125 16.68 -8.09 29.07
N VAL A 126 16.68 -9.20 28.33
CA VAL A 126 16.68 -10.56 28.90
C VAL A 126 17.97 -10.83 29.66
N ASP A 127 19.13 -10.56 29.04
CA ASP A 127 20.43 -10.80 29.65
C ASP A 127 20.96 -9.60 30.45
N ALA A 128 20.58 -8.39 30.04
CA ALA A 128 21.08 -7.16 30.65
C ALA A 128 19.95 -6.15 30.89
N PRO A 129 19.18 -6.28 31.98
CA PRO A 129 18.12 -5.33 32.35
C PRO A 129 18.59 -3.86 32.43
N SER A 130 19.87 -3.64 32.69
CA SER A 130 20.50 -2.31 32.70
C SER A 130 20.52 -1.65 31.32
N LEU A 131 20.36 -2.40 30.23
CA LEU A 131 20.25 -1.86 28.86
C LEU A 131 18.82 -1.45 28.49
N ALA A 132 17.83 -1.60 29.37
CA ALA A 132 16.47 -1.19 29.10
C ALA A 132 16.33 0.29 28.63
N PRO A 133 17.06 1.28 29.20
CA PRO A 133 17.03 2.66 28.71
C PRO A 133 17.61 2.84 27.31
N ALA A 134 18.44 1.91 26.82
CA ALA A 134 19.06 1.97 25.49
C ALA A 134 18.15 1.45 24.38
N VAL A 135 17.09 0.72 24.70
CA VAL A 135 16.19 0.09 23.71
C VAL A 135 15.58 1.10 22.76
N VAL A 136 14.94 2.16 23.28
CA VAL A 136 14.32 3.20 22.45
C VAL A 136 15.36 3.97 21.63
N PRO A 137 16.48 4.47 22.19
CA PRO A 137 17.52 5.13 21.41
C PRO A 137 18.10 4.27 20.28
N VAL A 138 18.39 3.00 20.55
CA VAL A 138 18.93 2.08 19.54
C VAL A 138 17.90 1.84 18.43
N THR A 139 16.64 1.62 18.79
CA THR A 139 15.53 1.49 17.83
C THR A 139 15.42 2.73 16.93
N VAL A 140 15.47 3.93 17.51
CA VAL A 140 15.44 5.20 16.75
C VAL A 140 16.59 5.30 15.78
N VAL A 141 17.81 4.97 16.18
CA VAL A 141 19.01 4.97 15.30
C VAL A 141 18.83 4.00 14.13
N ILE A 142 18.37 2.77 14.39
CA ILE A 142 18.13 1.77 13.35
C ILE A 142 17.08 2.28 12.35
N LEU A 143 15.95 2.81 12.84
CA LEU A 143 14.88 3.33 11.99
C LEU A 143 15.31 4.55 11.17
N ILE A 144 16.05 5.49 11.75
CA ILE A 144 16.62 6.62 10.99
C ILE A 144 17.52 6.09 9.87
N GLY A 145 18.43 5.14 10.19
CA GLY A 145 19.29 4.51 9.21
C GLY A 145 18.48 3.86 8.09
N LEU A 146 17.41 3.12 8.44
CA LEU A 146 16.51 2.49 7.48
C LEU A 146 15.86 3.49 6.53
N PHE A 147 15.25 4.57 7.05
CA PHE A 147 14.61 5.59 6.22
C PHE A 147 15.61 6.41 5.37
N MET A 148 16.83 6.60 5.84
CA MET A 148 17.91 7.24 5.06
C MET A 148 18.38 6.36 3.89
N MET A 149 18.41 5.05 4.07
CA MET A 149 18.84 4.09 3.04
C MET A 149 17.82 3.93 1.90
N GLN A 150 16.53 4.27 2.11
CA GLN A 150 15.47 4.11 1.12
C GLN A 150 15.81 4.72 -0.25
N LYS A 151 16.46 5.86 -0.25
CA LYS A 151 16.81 6.58 -1.48
C LYS A 151 17.85 5.86 -2.37
N GLN A 152 18.63 4.90 -1.79
CA GLN A 152 19.64 4.14 -2.53
C GLN A 152 19.03 2.94 -3.29
N GLY A 153 17.77 2.62 -2.99
CA GLY A 153 17.03 1.53 -3.60
C GLY A 153 17.31 0.16 -2.99
N THR A 154 16.39 -0.76 -3.24
CA THR A 154 16.43 -2.13 -2.69
C THR A 154 17.05 -3.16 -3.64
N GLY A 155 17.55 -2.75 -4.83
CA GLY A 155 17.95 -3.66 -5.90
C GLY A 155 19.07 -4.65 -5.53
N PHE A 156 20.11 -4.19 -4.85
CA PHE A 156 21.18 -5.05 -4.36
C PHE A 156 20.77 -5.76 -3.06
N ILE A 157 20.19 -5.00 -2.14
CA ILE A 157 19.79 -5.46 -0.81
C ILE A 157 18.66 -6.49 -0.92
N GLY A 158 17.70 -6.31 -1.84
CA GLY A 158 16.58 -7.23 -2.07
C GLY A 158 16.99 -8.64 -2.49
N ARG A 159 18.17 -8.83 -3.11
CA ARG A 159 18.72 -10.15 -3.41
C ARG A 159 19.19 -10.91 -2.16
N ILE A 160 19.53 -10.18 -1.11
CA ILE A 160 20.00 -10.74 0.17
C ILE A 160 18.81 -11.04 1.09
N PHE A 161 17.70 -10.33 0.95
CA PHE A 161 16.53 -10.50 1.82
C PHE A 161 15.99 -11.92 1.83
N GLY A 162 15.83 -12.54 0.66
CA GLY A 162 15.34 -13.91 0.56
C GLY A 162 16.18 -14.93 1.36
N PRO A 163 17.48 -15.03 1.11
CA PRO A 163 18.36 -15.91 1.87
C PRO A 163 18.41 -15.64 3.37
N VAL A 164 18.44 -14.36 3.78
CA VAL A 164 18.44 -13.98 5.20
C VAL A 164 17.11 -14.38 5.86
N MET A 165 15.97 -14.11 5.23
CA MET A 165 14.67 -14.51 5.76
C MET A 165 14.47 -16.03 5.74
N LEU A 166 15.02 -16.74 4.76
CA LEU A 166 15.03 -18.20 4.80
C LEU A 166 15.78 -18.72 6.04
N ALA A 167 16.99 -18.20 6.30
CA ALA A 167 17.75 -18.54 7.49
C ALA A 167 16.99 -18.17 8.77
N TRP A 168 16.27 -17.02 8.78
CA TRP A 168 15.43 -16.62 9.89
C TRP A 168 14.31 -17.63 10.16
N PHE A 169 13.56 -18.07 9.14
CA PHE A 169 12.53 -19.10 9.30
C PHE A 169 13.09 -20.43 9.79
N PHE A 170 14.31 -20.81 9.37
CA PHE A 170 14.99 -21.98 9.93
C PHE A 170 15.33 -21.82 11.41
N VAL A 171 15.80 -20.65 11.84
CA VAL A 171 16.02 -20.35 13.26
C VAL A 171 14.72 -20.43 14.05
N LEU A 172 13.63 -19.83 13.53
CA LEU A 172 12.30 -19.94 14.16
C LEU A 172 11.88 -21.40 14.36
N ALA A 173 12.02 -22.22 13.32
CA ALA A 173 11.69 -23.65 13.38
C ALA A 173 12.56 -24.42 14.36
N ALA A 174 13.88 -24.18 14.35
CA ALA A 174 14.82 -24.86 15.25
C ALA A 174 14.56 -24.54 16.73
N LEU A 175 14.33 -23.26 17.05
CA LEU A 175 13.94 -22.84 18.39
C LEU A 175 12.59 -23.46 18.79
N GLY A 176 11.63 -23.48 17.86
CA GLY A 176 10.34 -24.11 18.09
C GLY A 176 10.44 -25.58 18.42
N ILE A 177 11.19 -26.35 17.63
CA ILE A 177 11.42 -27.78 17.88
C ILE A 177 12.12 -27.98 19.23
N HIS A 178 13.11 -27.15 19.57
CA HIS A 178 13.81 -27.22 20.86
C HIS A 178 12.83 -27.09 22.05
N GLY A 179 11.87 -26.15 21.98
CA GLY A 179 10.84 -25.99 23.00
C GLY A 179 9.87 -27.18 23.07
N ILE A 180 9.33 -27.60 21.91
CA ILE A 180 8.37 -28.69 21.82
C ILE A 180 8.95 -30.00 22.41
N VAL A 181 10.22 -30.30 22.15
CA VAL A 181 10.89 -31.51 22.70
C VAL A 181 10.92 -31.50 24.23
N LYS A 182 11.00 -30.31 24.86
CA LYS A 182 10.99 -30.18 26.33
C LYS A 182 9.59 -30.40 26.93
N ALA A 183 8.51 -29.98 26.22
CA ALA A 183 7.15 -30.16 26.67
C ALA A 183 6.23 -30.58 25.52
N PRO A 184 6.28 -31.87 25.08
CA PRO A 184 5.48 -32.36 23.95
C PRO A 184 3.95 -32.25 24.12
N ALA A 185 3.50 -32.08 25.38
CA ALA A 185 2.09 -31.90 25.72
C ALA A 185 1.47 -30.67 24.97
N VAL A 186 2.29 -29.68 24.55
CA VAL A 186 1.85 -28.53 23.76
C VAL A 186 1.20 -28.94 22.42
N LEU A 187 1.52 -30.11 21.88
CA LEU A 187 0.92 -30.61 20.63
C LEU A 187 -0.59 -30.86 20.74
N ALA A 188 -1.14 -30.95 21.95
CA ALA A 188 -2.57 -30.99 22.17
C ALA A 188 -3.27 -29.74 21.60
N ALA A 189 -2.61 -28.60 21.57
CA ALA A 189 -3.10 -27.33 21.00
C ALA A 189 -3.35 -27.38 19.46
N LEU A 190 -2.98 -28.47 18.77
CA LEU A 190 -3.40 -28.71 17.38
C LEU A 190 -4.92 -28.83 17.25
N SER A 191 -5.59 -29.29 18.28
CA SER A 191 -7.06 -29.37 18.30
C SER A 191 -7.68 -27.98 18.51
N PRO A 192 -8.64 -27.55 17.65
CA PRO A 192 -9.34 -26.27 17.80
C PRO A 192 -10.19 -26.22 19.08
N LEU A 193 -10.48 -27.37 19.67
CA LEU A 193 -11.27 -27.45 20.87
C LEU A 193 -10.63 -26.70 22.04
N TYR A 194 -9.30 -26.69 22.15
CA TYR A 194 -8.60 -25.93 23.20
C TYR A 194 -8.82 -24.42 23.07
N ALA A 195 -8.80 -23.88 21.84
CA ALA A 195 -9.09 -22.46 21.62
C ALA A 195 -10.55 -22.12 21.96
N PHE A 196 -11.47 -22.97 21.50
CA PHE A 196 -12.91 -22.76 21.68
C PHE A 196 -13.32 -22.90 23.16
N ASP A 197 -12.90 -23.98 23.81
CA ASP A 197 -13.17 -24.23 25.22
C ASP A 197 -12.61 -23.13 26.12
N PHE A 198 -11.36 -22.72 25.85
CA PHE A 198 -10.71 -21.65 26.58
C PHE A 198 -11.48 -20.33 26.46
N LEU A 199 -11.88 -19.90 25.25
CA LEU A 199 -12.59 -18.64 25.04
C LEU A 199 -14.00 -18.63 25.66
N ILE A 200 -14.70 -19.77 25.67
CA ILE A 200 -16.07 -19.83 26.23
C ILE A 200 -16.06 -19.73 27.77
N HIS A 201 -15.02 -20.26 28.41
CA HIS A 201 -14.95 -20.26 29.88
C HIS A 201 -14.34 -18.99 30.48
N GLN A 202 -13.87 -18.03 29.64
CA GLN A 202 -13.39 -16.73 30.10
C GLN A 202 -14.51 -15.68 30.07
N ASP A 203 -14.34 -14.65 30.87
CA ASP A 203 -15.17 -13.45 30.78
C ASP A 203 -15.07 -12.82 29.39
N PHE A 204 -16.17 -12.25 28.90
CA PHE A 204 -16.28 -11.65 27.59
C PHE A 204 -15.13 -10.65 27.27
N HIS A 205 -14.80 -9.77 28.22
CA HIS A 205 -13.72 -8.79 28.04
C HIS A 205 -12.35 -9.44 27.92
N VAL A 206 -12.09 -10.49 28.69
CA VAL A 206 -10.83 -11.25 28.64
C VAL A 206 -10.73 -12.00 27.30
N SER A 207 -11.79 -12.69 26.87
CA SER A 207 -11.83 -13.39 25.58
C SER A 207 -11.56 -12.44 24.41
N PHE A 208 -12.14 -11.25 24.42
CA PHE A 208 -11.88 -10.24 23.39
C PHE A 208 -10.45 -9.69 23.46
N ALA A 209 -9.89 -9.45 24.66
CA ALA A 209 -8.49 -9.04 24.80
C ALA A 209 -7.52 -10.10 24.24
N ILE A 210 -7.80 -11.40 24.50
CA ILE A 210 -7.02 -12.53 23.95
C ILE A 210 -7.15 -12.60 22.43
N LEU A 211 -8.36 -12.47 21.88
CA LEU A 211 -8.60 -12.45 20.43
C LEU A 211 -7.84 -11.30 19.77
N GLY A 212 -7.90 -10.09 20.34
CA GLY A 212 -7.18 -8.93 19.82
C GLY A 212 -5.65 -9.11 19.86
N ALA A 213 -5.12 -9.77 20.90
CA ALA A 213 -3.70 -10.07 21.00
C ALA A 213 -3.28 -11.20 20.04
N ALA A 214 -4.07 -12.28 19.94
CA ALA A 214 -3.80 -13.39 19.01
C ALA A 214 -3.87 -12.94 17.54
N PHE A 215 -4.67 -11.90 17.24
CA PHE A 215 -4.74 -11.29 15.91
C PHE A 215 -3.38 -10.78 15.42
N LEU A 216 -2.47 -10.38 16.31
CA LEU A 216 -1.13 -9.92 15.96
C LEU A 216 -0.31 -10.98 15.21
N ALA A 217 -0.62 -12.27 15.39
CA ALA A 217 0.04 -13.36 14.67
C ALA A 217 -0.37 -13.44 13.18
N VAL A 218 -1.48 -12.82 12.78
CA VAL A 218 -1.99 -12.83 11.41
C VAL A 218 -1.79 -11.49 10.68
N THR A 219 -1.15 -10.52 11.32
CA THR A 219 -0.73 -9.27 10.66
C THR A 219 0.28 -9.57 9.54
N GLY A 220 0.29 -8.75 8.49
CA GLY A 220 1.09 -8.99 7.29
C GLY A 220 0.40 -9.86 6.21
N GLY A 221 -0.83 -10.33 6.45
CA GLY A 221 -1.62 -11.04 5.44
C GLY A 221 -1.96 -10.16 4.23
N GLU A 222 -2.19 -8.87 4.45
CA GLU A 222 -2.42 -7.89 3.39
C GLU A 222 -1.22 -7.72 2.47
N ALA A 223 0.01 -7.78 3.00
CA ALA A 223 1.23 -7.70 2.21
C ALA A 223 1.30 -8.83 1.18
N MET A 224 0.85 -10.05 1.54
CA MET A 224 0.76 -11.18 0.61
C MET A 224 -0.10 -10.86 -0.62
N TYR A 225 -1.16 -10.11 -0.43
CA TYR A 225 -2.06 -9.72 -1.52
C TYR A 225 -1.56 -8.48 -2.26
N ALA A 226 -1.01 -7.49 -1.56
CA ALA A 226 -0.48 -6.27 -2.16
C ALA A 226 0.73 -6.53 -3.07
N ASP A 227 1.65 -7.42 -2.66
CA ASP A 227 2.87 -7.73 -3.39
C ASP A 227 2.72 -8.84 -4.44
N MET A 228 1.50 -9.29 -4.68
CA MET A 228 1.22 -10.36 -5.63
C MET A 228 1.73 -10.06 -7.05
N GLY A 229 1.67 -8.80 -7.47
CA GLY A 229 2.14 -8.37 -8.79
C GLY A 229 3.64 -8.57 -9.02
N HIS A 230 4.43 -8.49 -7.95
CA HIS A 230 5.89 -8.64 -8.04
C HIS A 230 6.35 -10.09 -8.12
N PHE A 231 5.64 -11.02 -7.49
CA PHE A 231 6.11 -12.40 -7.31
C PHE A 231 5.19 -13.43 -7.97
N GLY A 232 3.93 -13.13 -8.16
CA GLY A 232 2.91 -14.05 -8.65
C GLY A 232 2.35 -14.97 -7.55
N ARG A 233 1.18 -15.54 -7.80
CA ARG A 233 0.43 -16.38 -6.84
C ARG A 233 1.16 -17.64 -6.40
N LEU A 234 1.78 -18.37 -7.34
CA LEU A 234 2.40 -19.67 -7.04
C LEU A 234 3.63 -19.56 -6.15
N PRO A 235 4.63 -18.66 -6.42
CA PRO A 235 5.76 -18.45 -5.53
C PRO A 235 5.35 -18.04 -4.12
N ILE A 236 4.35 -17.17 -3.97
CA ILE A 236 3.81 -16.74 -2.68
C ILE A 236 3.25 -17.95 -1.92
N ARG A 237 2.36 -18.75 -2.55
CA ARG A 237 1.79 -19.95 -1.92
C ARG A 237 2.84 -20.97 -1.52
N LEU A 238 3.82 -21.22 -2.40
CA LEU A 238 4.90 -22.17 -2.10
C LEU A 238 5.72 -21.72 -0.89
N ALA A 239 6.11 -20.43 -0.82
CA ALA A 239 6.82 -19.90 0.32
C ALA A 239 5.99 -20.03 1.62
N TRP A 240 4.70 -19.76 1.55
CA TRP A 240 3.79 -19.87 2.70
C TRP A 240 3.69 -21.30 3.22
N PHE A 241 3.20 -22.21 2.39
CA PHE A 241 2.87 -23.56 2.85
C PHE A 241 4.11 -24.44 3.12
N ALA A 242 5.22 -24.22 2.39
CA ALA A 242 6.41 -25.06 2.55
C ALA A 242 7.37 -24.56 3.64
N ILE A 243 7.41 -23.24 3.91
CA ILE A 243 8.45 -22.65 4.77
C ILE A 243 7.82 -21.85 5.91
N CYS A 244 7.05 -20.77 5.58
CA CYS A 244 6.62 -19.80 6.58
C CYS A 244 5.66 -20.39 7.60
N LEU A 245 4.57 -21.02 7.14
CA LEU A 245 3.57 -21.61 8.04
C LEU A 245 4.16 -22.69 8.96
N PRO A 246 4.92 -23.70 8.46
CA PRO A 246 5.52 -24.68 9.34
C PRO A 246 6.48 -24.06 10.37
N ALA A 247 7.32 -23.10 9.95
CA ALA A 247 8.27 -22.45 10.85
C ALA A 247 7.58 -21.62 11.94
N LEU A 248 6.52 -20.87 11.58
CA LEU A 248 5.75 -20.09 12.53
C LEU A 248 5.02 -20.97 13.54
N VAL A 249 4.33 -22.02 13.06
CA VAL A 249 3.63 -22.97 13.94
C VAL A 249 4.59 -23.63 14.92
N LEU A 250 5.73 -24.14 14.43
CA LEU A 250 6.76 -24.72 15.30
C LEU A 250 7.22 -23.70 16.35
N ASN A 251 7.48 -22.46 15.95
CA ASN A 251 7.96 -21.43 16.87
C ASN A 251 6.93 -21.06 17.93
N TYR A 252 5.68 -20.80 17.55
CA TYR A 252 4.61 -20.50 18.52
C TYR A 252 4.36 -21.66 19.49
N PHE A 253 4.39 -22.90 19.00
CA PHE A 253 4.28 -24.08 19.87
C PHE A 253 5.51 -24.24 20.78
N GLY A 254 6.71 -23.92 20.29
CA GLY A 254 7.91 -23.92 21.13
C GLY A 254 7.87 -22.90 22.25
N GLN A 255 7.42 -21.67 21.96
CA GLN A 255 7.21 -20.63 22.98
C GLN A 255 6.11 -21.06 23.99
N ALA A 256 5.01 -21.62 23.51
CA ALA A 256 3.96 -22.16 24.36
C ALA A 256 4.46 -23.32 25.24
N ALA A 257 5.28 -24.22 24.69
CA ALA A 257 5.91 -25.29 25.45
C ALA A 257 6.82 -24.76 26.58
N LEU A 258 7.56 -23.67 26.31
CA LEU A 258 8.33 -22.97 27.33
C LEU A 258 7.45 -22.44 28.46
N LEU A 259 6.33 -21.78 28.12
CA LEU A 259 5.41 -21.23 29.11
C LEU A 259 4.65 -22.30 29.93
N ILE A 260 4.48 -23.51 29.38
CA ILE A 260 3.95 -24.68 30.12
C ILE A 260 4.95 -25.12 31.18
N THR A 261 6.26 -25.11 30.86
CA THR A 261 7.33 -25.55 31.79
C THR A 261 7.66 -24.47 32.82
N ASP A 262 7.68 -23.22 32.41
CA ASP A 262 8.00 -22.07 33.28
C ASP A 262 7.14 -20.83 32.90
N PRO A 263 5.98 -20.63 33.54
CA PRO A 263 5.11 -19.48 33.29
C PRO A 263 5.77 -18.12 33.60
N SER A 264 6.86 -18.07 34.37
CA SER A 264 7.55 -16.81 34.71
C SER A 264 8.23 -16.16 33.49
N MET A 265 8.46 -16.95 32.43
CA MET A 265 9.11 -16.49 31.19
C MET A 265 8.18 -15.72 30.24
N ILE A 266 6.98 -15.33 30.69
CA ILE A 266 5.96 -14.64 29.90
C ILE A 266 6.42 -13.29 29.32
N GLU A 267 7.39 -12.63 29.97
CA GLU A 267 7.85 -11.30 29.54
C GLU A 267 8.58 -11.31 28.19
N ASN A 268 9.35 -12.37 27.88
CA ASN A 268 10.08 -12.50 26.63
C ASN A 268 10.22 -13.97 26.20
N PRO A 269 9.13 -14.71 25.97
CA PRO A 269 9.19 -16.15 25.70
C PRO A 269 10.00 -16.52 24.46
N PHE A 270 10.02 -15.64 23.44
CA PHE A 270 10.78 -15.86 22.22
C PHE A 270 12.30 -15.92 22.48
N PHE A 271 12.87 -14.93 23.18
CA PHE A 271 14.31 -14.90 23.43
C PHE A 271 14.73 -15.94 24.47
N GLN A 272 13.89 -16.17 25.49
CA GLN A 272 14.13 -17.17 26.53
C GLN A 272 14.02 -18.61 26.04
N LEU A 273 13.44 -18.83 24.85
CA LEU A 273 13.47 -20.16 24.19
C LEU A 273 14.86 -20.53 23.67
N CYS A 274 15.74 -19.53 23.49
CA CYS A 274 17.10 -19.69 23.00
C CYS A 274 18.06 -20.04 24.15
N PRO A 275 19.07 -20.87 23.92
CA PRO A 275 20.16 -21.04 24.89
C PRO A 275 20.90 -19.72 25.15
N ASP A 276 21.31 -19.48 26.41
CA ASP A 276 21.92 -18.22 26.87
C ASP A 276 23.10 -17.75 26.01
N ALA A 277 23.96 -18.69 25.59
CA ALA A 277 25.13 -18.37 24.75
C ALA A 277 24.77 -17.77 23.35
N LEU A 278 23.52 -17.93 22.90
CA LEU A 278 23.06 -17.50 21.58
C LEU A 278 22.09 -16.31 21.65
N HIS A 279 21.79 -15.74 22.83
CA HIS A 279 20.84 -14.63 22.98
C HIS A 279 21.28 -13.40 22.18
N TYR A 280 22.50 -12.88 22.36
CA TYR A 280 22.99 -11.72 21.62
C TYR A 280 23.04 -11.94 20.09
N PRO A 281 23.57 -13.09 19.58
CA PRO A 281 23.41 -13.43 18.16
C PRO A 281 21.96 -13.45 17.68
N LEU A 282 21.03 -13.97 18.47
CA LEU A 282 19.61 -14.00 18.12
C LEU A 282 19.00 -12.59 18.08
N VAL A 283 19.33 -11.73 19.05
CA VAL A 283 18.90 -10.32 19.05
C VAL A 283 19.44 -9.59 17.83
N ALA A 284 20.70 -9.77 17.48
CA ALA A 284 21.29 -9.17 16.28
C ALA A 284 20.61 -9.69 15.00
N PHE A 285 20.32 -10.99 14.93
CA PHE A 285 19.65 -11.57 13.78
C PHE A 285 18.18 -11.16 13.68
N SER A 286 17.45 -11.08 14.80
CA SER A 286 16.08 -10.56 14.84
C SER A 286 16.02 -9.09 14.40
N ALA A 287 17.00 -8.26 14.82
CA ALA A 287 17.10 -6.88 14.36
C ALA A 287 17.28 -6.78 12.83
N VAL A 288 18.12 -7.64 12.23
CA VAL A 288 18.27 -7.71 10.77
C VAL A 288 16.97 -8.16 10.10
N ALA A 289 16.30 -9.19 10.63
CA ALA A 289 15.02 -9.67 10.09
C ALA A 289 13.94 -8.57 10.16
N THR A 290 13.85 -7.82 11.27
CA THR A 290 12.88 -6.73 11.43
C THR A 290 13.19 -5.52 10.55
N VAL A 291 14.46 -5.23 10.25
CA VAL A 291 14.85 -4.22 9.25
C VAL A 291 14.37 -4.64 7.85
N ILE A 292 14.51 -5.92 7.48
CA ILE A 292 14.01 -6.45 6.21
C ILE A 292 12.50 -6.37 6.14
N ALA A 293 11.79 -6.77 7.20
CA ALA A 293 10.34 -6.67 7.29
C ALA A 293 9.86 -5.21 7.13
N SER A 294 10.49 -4.29 7.86
CA SER A 294 10.21 -2.85 7.79
C SER A 294 10.44 -2.29 6.39
N GLN A 295 11.53 -2.71 5.73
CA GLN A 295 11.84 -2.31 4.36
C GLN A 295 10.75 -2.73 3.37
N ALA A 296 10.23 -3.94 3.52
CA ALA A 296 9.18 -4.47 2.66
C ALA A 296 7.88 -3.64 2.77
N ILE A 297 7.44 -3.36 3.99
CA ILE A 297 6.23 -2.56 4.25
C ILE A 297 6.39 -1.12 3.72
N ILE A 298 7.54 -0.47 3.95
CA ILE A 298 7.82 0.88 3.42
C ILE A 298 7.75 0.89 1.89
N SER A 299 8.33 -0.13 1.24
CA SER A 299 8.25 -0.27 -0.23
C SER A 299 6.81 -0.50 -0.70
N GLY A 300 6.01 -1.27 0.02
CA GLY A 300 4.59 -1.48 -0.23
C GLY A 300 3.80 -0.16 -0.18
N VAL A 301 4.08 0.71 0.79
CA VAL A 301 3.47 2.05 0.89
C VAL A 301 3.87 2.93 -0.30
N PHE A 302 5.11 2.85 -0.80
CA PHE A 302 5.50 3.59 -2.01
C PHE A 302 4.75 3.08 -3.25
N SER A 303 4.61 1.77 -3.42
CA SER A 303 3.85 1.17 -4.52
C SER A 303 2.38 1.58 -4.47
N LEU A 304 1.76 1.54 -3.30
CA LEU A 304 0.40 2.03 -3.08
C LEU A 304 0.27 3.53 -3.42
N THR A 305 1.27 4.33 -3.05
CA THR A 305 1.30 5.77 -3.37
C THR A 305 1.36 5.98 -4.88
N GLN A 306 2.21 5.27 -5.61
CA GLN A 306 2.28 5.34 -7.07
C GLN A 306 0.93 4.99 -7.70
N GLN A 307 0.33 3.86 -7.33
CA GLN A 307 -0.99 3.45 -7.81
C GLN A 307 -2.05 4.53 -7.54
N SER A 308 -2.04 5.11 -6.33
CA SER A 308 -2.98 6.15 -5.93
C SER A 308 -2.80 7.46 -6.72
N ILE A 309 -1.57 7.83 -7.05
CA ILE A 309 -1.26 8.98 -7.92
C ILE A 309 -1.74 8.72 -9.34
N GLN A 310 -1.42 7.56 -9.91
CA GLN A 310 -1.79 7.21 -11.28
C GLN A 310 -3.30 7.14 -11.47
N LEU A 311 -4.01 6.57 -10.50
CA LEU A 311 -5.47 6.52 -10.53
C LEU A 311 -6.16 7.86 -10.14
N GLY A 312 -5.39 8.88 -9.80
CA GLY A 312 -5.90 10.22 -9.47
C GLY A 312 -6.52 10.33 -8.08
N PHE A 313 -6.10 9.50 -7.12
CA PHE A 313 -6.53 9.55 -5.72
C PHE A 313 -5.60 10.39 -4.84
N LEU A 314 -4.38 10.64 -5.29
CA LEU A 314 -3.40 11.52 -4.64
C LEU A 314 -2.83 12.52 -5.65
N PRO A 315 -2.33 13.69 -5.18
CA PRO A 315 -1.62 14.63 -6.04
C PRO A 315 -0.36 14.01 -6.63
N ARG A 316 0.08 14.52 -7.78
CA ARG A 316 1.34 14.12 -8.38
C ARG A 316 2.49 14.48 -7.45
N MET A 317 3.31 13.49 -7.13
CA MET A 317 4.52 13.62 -6.30
C MET A 317 5.71 13.12 -7.08
N GLN A 318 6.91 13.55 -6.69
CA GLN A 318 8.13 13.05 -7.29
C GLN A 318 8.30 11.56 -6.98
N ILE A 319 8.29 10.73 -8.02
CA ILE A 319 8.57 9.30 -7.96
C ILE A 319 9.96 9.09 -8.57
N ARG A 320 10.86 8.44 -7.83
CA ARG A 320 12.21 8.10 -8.29
C ARG A 320 12.32 6.60 -8.46
N HIS A 321 12.73 6.16 -9.64
CA HIS A 321 13.09 4.77 -9.87
C HIS A 321 14.50 4.54 -9.36
N THR A 322 14.67 3.55 -8.50
CA THR A 322 15.96 3.26 -7.87
C THR A 322 16.81 2.28 -8.67
N THR A 323 16.21 1.54 -9.61
CA THR A 323 16.90 0.64 -10.54
C THR A 323 16.22 0.62 -11.90
N SER A 324 17.01 0.63 -12.98
CA SER A 324 16.51 0.47 -14.36
C SER A 324 16.12 -0.98 -14.72
N ALA A 325 16.55 -1.96 -13.93
CA ALA A 325 16.40 -3.39 -14.22
C ALA A 325 15.21 -4.07 -13.55
N ALA A 326 14.58 -3.43 -12.55
CA ALA A 326 13.44 -4.00 -11.82
C ALA A 326 12.27 -3.01 -11.83
N ILE A 327 11.24 -3.35 -12.60
CA ILE A 327 9.96 -2.65 -12.58
C ILE A 327 9.38 -2.79 -11.16
N GLY A 328 9.04 -1.67 -10.51
CA GLY A 328 8.42 -1.67 -9.19
C GLY A 328 9.29 -1.23 -8.02
N GLN A 329 10.60 -0.99 -8.21
CA GLN A 329 11.43 -0.41 -7.16
C GLN A 329 11.40 1.11 -7.23
N ILE A 330 10.51 1.69 -6.45
CA ILE A 330 10.23 3.13 -6.43
C ILE A 330 10.54 3.73 -5.06
N TYR A 331 10.87 5.00 -5.08
CA TYR A 331 11.10 5.82 -3.89
C TYR A 331 10.30 7.12 -4.01
N VAL A 332 9.48 7.42 -3.02
CA VAL A 332 8.68 8.66 -2.94
C VAL A 332 9.18 9.48 -1.76
N PRO A 333 10.03 10.52 -1.99
CA PRO A 333 10.74 11.24 -0.91
C PRO A 333 9.80 11.82 0.15
N LEU A 334 8.70 12.45 -0.26
CA LEU A 334 7.74 13.06 0.66
C LEU A 334 7.11 12.01 1.59
N VAL A 335 6.62 10.92 1.01
CA VAL A 335 5.98 9.83 1.77
C VAL A 335 6.99 9.16 2.72
N ASN A 336 8.23 8.95 2.26
CA ASN A 336 9.29 8.40 3.09
C ASN A 336 9.51 9.20 4.38
N TRP A 337 9.65 10.52 4.28
CA TRP A 337 9.92 11.35 5.45
C TRP A 337 8.70 11.56 6.33
N LEU A 338 7.49 11.61 5.76
CA LEU A 338 6.24 11.62 6.55
C LEU A 338 6.07 10.31 7.32
N LEU A 339 6.34 9.18 6.66
CA LEU A 339 6.30 7.86 7.29
C LEU A 339 7.37 7.73 8.38
N ALA A 340 8.60 8.22 8.12
CA ALA A 340 9.67 8.27 9.11
C ALA A 340 9.25 9.06 10.35
N ALA A 341 8.68 10.26 10.16
CA ALA A 341 8.20 11.09 11.27
C ALA A 341 7.08 10.38 12.08
N ALA A 342 6.13 9.72 11.39
CA ALA A 342 5.07 8.97 12.05
C ALA A 342 5.62 7.75 12.83
N THR A 343 6.52 6.97 12.22
CA THR A 343 7.15 5.79 12.85
C THR A 343 7.99 6.18 14.06
N LEU A 344 8.85 7.19 13.93
CA LEU A 344 9.66 7.69 15.04
C LEU A 344 8.78 8.30 16.14
N GLY A 345 7.73 9.04 15.76
CA GLY A 345 6.73 9.55 16.68
C GLY A 345 6.05 8.43 17.46
N ALA A 346 5.70 7.33 16.80
CA ALA A 346 5.13 6.14 17.46
C ALA A 346 6.12 5.53 18.46
N VAL A 347 7.38 5.28 18.07
CA VAL A 347 8.41 4.73 18.98
C VAL A 347 8.63 5.61 20.21
N LEU A 348 8.73 6.92 20.03
CA LEU A 348 8.98 7.86 21.11
C LEU A 348 7.78 8.05 22.04
N SER A 349 6.55 7.97 21.50
CA SER A 349 5.31 8.15 22.26
C SER A 349 4.93 6.91 23.06
N PHE A 350 5.10 5.72 22.49
CA PHE A 350 4.70 4.45 23.10
C PHE A 350 5.81 3.79 23.91
N GLY A 351 7.07 3.89 23.49
CA GLY A 351 8.26 3.45 24.25
C GLY A 351 8.43 1.94 24.44
N SER A 352 7.43 1.11 24.09
CA SER A 352 7.47 -0.34 24.23
C SER A 352 6.70 -1.06 23.11
N SER A 353 7.12 -2.30 22.79
CA SER A 353 6.40 -3.14 21.83
C SER A 353 4.99 -3.50 22.29
N GLU A 354 4.79 -3.65 23.61
CA GLU A 354 3.50 -3.94 24.24
C GLU A 354 2.48 -2.80 23.99
N ALA A 355 2.88 -1.55 24.21
CA ALA A 355 2.02 -0.39 23.94
C ALA A 355 1.70 -0.25 22.44
N LEU A 356 2.69 -0.51 21.56
CA LEU A 356 2.47 -0.52 20.10
C LEU A 356 1.58 -1.67 19.63
N ALA A 357 1.63 -2.83 20.28
CA ALA A 357 0.77 -3.96 19.96
C ALA A 357 -0.72 -3.63 20.14
N GLY A 358 -1.06 -2.82 21.15
CA GLY A 358 -2.40 -2.29 21.33
C GLY A 358 -2.86 -1.38 20.19
N ALA A 359 -1.94 -0.60 19.62
CA ALA A 359 -2.21 0.30 18.51
C ALA A 359 -2.36 -0.44 17.16
N TYR A 360 -1.62 -1.54 16.96
CA TYR A 360 -1.42 -2.18 15.66
C TYR A 360 -2.68 -2.86 15.11
N GLY A 361 -3.34 -3.68 15.93
CA GLY A 361 -4.39 -4.59 15.48
C GLY A 361 -5.62 -3.92 14.85
N ILE A 362 -5.98 -2.70 15.26
CA ILE A 362 -7.25 -2.07 14.86
C ILE A 362 -7.27 -1.66 13.37
N ALA A 363 -6.17 -1.08 12.86
CA ALA A 363 -6.11 -0.65 11.48
C ALA A 363 -6.08 -1.85 10.51
N VAL A 364 -5.31 -2.88 10.85
CA VAL A 364 -5.17 -4.09 10.03
C VAL A 364 -6.47 -4.89 10.02
N SER A 365 -7.15 -5.08 11.17
CA SER A 365 -8.41 -5.82 11.22
C SER A 365 -9.54 -5.11 10.45
N LEU A 366 -9.61 -3.78 10.50
CA LEU A 366 -10.55 -3.01 9.68
C LEU A 366 -10.24 -3.13 8.19
N LEU A 367 -8.96 -3.07 7.82
CA LEU A 367 -8.52 -3.26 6.43
C LEU A 367 -8.90 -4.67 5.92
N MET A 368 -8.71 -5.71 6.74
CA MET A 368 -9.09 -7.08 6.41
C MET A 368 -10.60 -7.19 6.13
N ALA A 369 -11.44 -6.58 6.95
CA ALA A 369 -12.90 -6.56 6.74
C ALA A 369 -13.27 -5.85 5.42
N ILE A 370 -12.64 -4.71 5.12
CA ILE A 370 -12.85 -3.98 3.86
C ILE A 370 -12.41 -4.85 2.67
N THR A 371 -11.24 -5.48 2.73
CA THR A 371 -10.73 -6.36 1.67
C THR A 371 -11.67 -7.54 1.42
N THR A 372 -12.19 -8.18 2.48
CA THR A 372 -13.16 -9.27 2.36
C THR A 372 -14.45 -8.82 1.66
N LEU A 373 -14.96 -7.64 2.04
CA LEU A 373 -16.16 -7.06 1.41
C LEU A 373 -15.94 -6.79 -0.08
N LEU A 374 -14.84 -6.11 -0.44
CA LEU A 374 -14.53 -5.78 -1.83
C LEU A 374 -14.28 -7.03 -2.67
N ALA A 375 -13.57 -8.03 -2.14
CA ALA A 375 -13.32 -9.29 -2.82
C ALA A 375 -14.62 -10.10 -3.04
N ALA A 376 -15.56 -10.05 -2.10
CA ALA A 376 -16.89 -10.65 -2.27
C ALA A 376 -17.65 -10.02 -3.46
N LEU A 377 -17.61 -8.69 -3.58
CA LEU A 377 -18.26 -7.98 -4.68
C LEU A 377 -17.59 -8.28 -6.03
N VAL A 378 -16.25 -8.39 -6.08
CA VAL A 378 -15.53 -8.83 -7.28
C VAL A 378 -15.94 -10.25 -7.66
N ALA A 379 -16.04 -11.17 -6.70
CA ALA A 379 -16.49 -12.55 -6.97
C ALA A 379 -17.91 -12.60 -7.55
N ILE A 380 -18.84 -11.80 -7.04
CA ILE A 380 -20.19 -11.67 -7.61
C ILE A 380 -20.15 -11.12 -9.04
N GLN A 381 -19.33 -10.10 -9.29
CA GLN A 381 -19.17 -9.50 -10.63
C GLN A 381 -18.57 -10.52 -11.63
N TRP A 382 -17.74 -11.45 -11.17
CA TRP A 382 -17.20 -12.55 -12.00
C TRP A 382 -18.19 -13.69 -12.24
N GLY A 383 -19.43 -13.58 -11.73
CA GLY A 383 -20.50 -14.55 -11.97
C GLY A 383 -20.50 -15.74 -11.01
N TYR A 384 -19.75 -15.69 -9.90
CA TYR A 384 -19.93 -16.70 -8.86
C TYR A 384 -21.32 -16.59 -8.23
N SER A 385 -21.89 -17.73 -7.83
CA SER A 385 -23.20 -17.76 -7.17
C SER A 385 -23.22 -16.86 -5.94
N PRO A 386 -24.16 -15.88 -5.85
CA PRO A 386 -24.23 -14.96 -4.70
C PRO A 386 -24.35 -15.70 -3.36
N TRP A 387 -25.09 -16.81 -3.31
CA TRP A 387 -25.24 -17.61 -2.09
C TRP A 387 -23.91 -18.25 -1.64
N LEU A 388 -23.10 -18.75 -2.59
CA LEU A 388 -21.78 -19.28 -2.27
C LEU A 388 -20.84 -18.17 -1.79
N VAL A 389 -20.87 -17.01 -2.46
CA VAL A 389 -20.06 -15.84 -2.06
C VAL A 389 -20.46 -15.37 -0.67
N VAL A 390 -21.75 -15.24 -0.37
CA VAL A 390 -22.23 -14.86 0.95
C VAL A 390 -21.86 -15.91 2.01
N ALA A 391 -21.97 -17.19 1.71
CA ALA A 391 -21.59 -18.25 2.65
C ALA A 391 -20.09 -18.20 2.98
N VAL A 392 -19.22 -18.12 1.98
CA VAL A 392 -17.76 -18.17 2.17
C VAL A 392 -17.21 -16.83 2.66
N ASN A 393 -17.49 -15.74 1.93
CA ASN A 393 -16.96 -14.43 2.33
C ASN A 393 -17.68 -13.87 3.55
N GLY A 394 -18.98 -14.19 3.73
CA GLY A 394 -19.73 -13.84 4.93
C GLY A 394 -19.15 -14.49 6.18
N PHE A 395 -18.75 -15.77 6.10
CA PHE A 395 -18.04 -16.45 7.19
C PHE A 395 -16.75 -15.71 7.57
N PHE A 396 -15.89 -15.38 6.59
CA PHE A 396 -14.66 -14.63 6.85
C PHE A 396 -14.92 -13.20 7.32
N PHE A 397 -15.95 -12.55 6.79
CA PHE A 397 -16.33 -11.21 7.22
C PHE A 397 -16.78 -11.19 8.70
N VAL A 398 -17.51 -12.20 9.15
CA VAL A 398 -17.87 -12.33 10.57
C VAL A 398 -16.61 -12.48 11.43
N ILE A 399 -15.63 -13.29 11.01
CA ILE A 399 -14.35 -13.43 11.72
C ILE A 399 -13.61 -12.09 11.75
N ASP A 400 -13.56 -11.36 10.63
CA ASP A 400 -12.93 -10.05 10.56
C ASP A 400 -13.60 -9.04 11.51
N VAL A 401 -14.94 -9.03 11.56
CA VAL A 401 -15.69 -8.16 12.47
C VAL A 401 -15.44 -8.51 13.93
N ILE A 402 -15.31 -9.80 14.26
CA ILE A 402 -14.95 -10.24 15.62
C ILE A 402 -13.56 -9.72 15.99
N PHE A 403 -12.56 -9.90 15.11
CA PHE A 403 -11.20 -9.37 15.35
C PHE A 403 -11.16 -7.84 15.41
N PHE A 404 -11.88 -7.16 14.53
CA PHE A 404 -11.99 -5.71 14.58
C PHE A 404 -12.61 -5.23 15.90
N SER A 405 -13.70 -5.87 16.33
CA SER A 405 -14.36 -5.57 17.60
C SER A 405 -13.43 -5.81 18.79
N ALA A 406 -12.67 -6.91 18.77
CA ALA A 406 -11.68 -7.26 19.78
C ALA A 406 -10.56 -6.21 19.87
N ASN A 407 -10.03 -5.76 18.74
CA ASN A 407 -9.00 -4.72 18.70
C ASN A 407 -9.56 -3.32 19.04
N SER A 408 -10.86 -3.07 18.84
CA SER A 408 -11.49 -1.78 19.12
C SER A 408 -11.54 -1.46 20.61
N ILE A 409 -11.46 -2.46 21.49
CA ILE A 409 -11.35 -2.24 22.95
C ILE A 409 -10.09 -1.42 23.28
N LYS A 410 -9.01 -1.63 22.54
CA LYS A 410 -7.72 -0.93 22.72
C LYS A 410 -7.64 0.42 22.00
N LEU A 411 -8.78 0.95 21.52
CA LEU A 411 -8.82 2.22 20.79
C LEU A 411 -8.15 3.36 21.57
N PHE A 412 -8.47 3.50 22.86
CA PHE A 412 -7.93 4.57 23.72
C PHE A 412 -6.55 4.24 24.31
N GLU A 413 -6.13 2.98 24.26
CA GLU A 413 -4.80 2.55 24.73
C GLU A 413 -3.69 2.76 23.68
N GLY A 414 -4.06 3.12 22.44
CA GLY A 414 -3.10 3.36 21.36
C GLY A 414 -3.69 3.22 19.95
N GLY A 415 -4.81 2.51 19.79
CA GLY A 415 -5.46 2.28 18.49
C GLY A 415 -5.91 3.54 17.76
N TRP A 416 -6.05 4.66 18.48
CA TRP A 416 -6.36 5.97 17.89
C TRP A 416 -5.28 6.48 16.93
N PHE A 417 -3.99 6.13 17.17
CA PHE A 417 -2.86 6.66 16.39
C PHE A 417 -2.90 6.23 14.90
N PRO A 418 -2.95 4.93 14.56
CA PRO A 418 -3.04 4.52 13.15
C PRO A 418 -4.34 4.94 12.49
N LEU A 419 -5.45 4.99 13.24
CA LEU A 419 -6.74 5.46 12.70
C LEU A 419 -6.71 6.96 12.41
N MET A 420 -6.07 7.77 13.26
CA MET A 420 -5.87 9.20 13.01
C MET A 420 -5.03 9.42 11.75
N LEU A 421 -3.92 8.69 11.60
CA LEU A 421 -3.08 8.77 10.41
C LEU A 421 -3.84 8.33 9.16
N ALA A 422 -4.54 7.20 9.23
CA ALA A 422 -5.40 6.72 8.13
C ALA A 422 -6.52 7.72 7.80
N GLY A 423 -7.18 8.28 8.82
CA GLY A 423 -8.22 9.30 8.65
C GLY A 423 -7.69 10.56 7.96
N PHE A 424 -6.47 11.00 8.33
CA PHE A 424 -5.81 12.12 7.66
C PHE A 424 -5.49 11.82 6.20
N VAL A 425 -4.91 10.66 5.89
CA VAL A 425 -4.61 10.25 4.51
C VAL A 425 -5.90 10.09 3.70
N ALA A 426 -6.93 9.44 4.25
CA ALA A 426 -8.24 9.30 3.61
C ALA A 426 -8.87 10.67 3.31
N PHE A 427 -8.80 11.60 4.26
CA PHE A 427 -9.26 12.98 4.06
C PHE A 427 -8.53 13.66 2.90
N LEU A 428 -7.20 13.52 2.79
CA LEU A 428 -6.44 14.07 1.66
C LEU A 428 -6.84 13.42 0.34
N MET A 429 -6.98 12.09 0.29
CA MET A 429 -7.40 11.34 -0.90
C MET A 429 -8.80 11.76 -1.37
N LEU A 430 -9.76 11.83 -0.45
CA LEU A 430 -11.13 12.24 -0.75
C LEU A 430 -11.23 13.71 -1.16
N THR A 431 -10.43 14.59 -0.55
CA THR A 431 -10.37 16.01 -0.92
C THR A 431 -9.75 16.18 -2.29
N TRP A 432 -8.64 15.50 -2.58
CA TRP A 432 -8.01 15.50 -3.89
C TRP A 432 -8.97 15.02 -4.99
N ARG A 433 -9.60 13.87 -4.77
CA ARG A 433 -10.57 13.29 -5.71
C ARG A 433 -11.75 14.21 -6.01
N SER A 434 -12.30 14.85 -4.98
CA SER A 434 -13.40 15.81 -5.14
C SER A 434 -12.96 17.05 -5.89
N GLY A 435 -11.79 17.60 -5.55
CA GLY A 435 -11.23 18.79 -6.21
C GLY A 435 -10.91 18.54 -7.69
N VAL A 436 -10.34 17.37 -8.04
CA VAL A 436 -10.09 16.99 -9.44
C VAL A 436 -11.40 16.99 -10.24
N LYS A 437 -12.50 16.44 -9.69
CA LYS A 437 -13.81 16.47 -10.36
C LYS A 437 -14.33 17.90 -10.59
N LEU A 438 -14.14 18.81 -9.62
CA LEU A 438 -14.53 20.22 -9.80
C LEU A 438 -13.70 20.88 -10.89
N VAL A 439 -12.39 20.66 -10.91
CA VAL A 439 -11.49 21.17 -11.96
C VAL A 439 -11.89 20.60 -13.34
N GLU A 440 -12.19 19.32 -13.44
CA GLU A 440 -12.66 18.70 -14.70
C GLU A 440 -13.97 19.33 -15.18
N ALA A 441 -14.90 19.58 -14.26
CA ALA A 441 -16.16 20.25 -14.58
C ALA A 441 -15.94 21.71 -15.02
N ALA A 442 -15.05 22.45 -14.36
CA ALA A 442 -14.69 23.82 -14.77
C ALA A 442 -14.00 23.84 -16.14
N ARG A 443 -13.06 22.93 -16.38
CA ARG A 443 -12.40 22.78 -17.70
C ARG A 443 -13.40 22.43 -18.80
N ALA A 444 -14.37 21.55 -18.52
CA ALA A 444 -15.38 21.16 -19.49
C ALA A 444 -16.21 22.34 -19.99
N LYS A 445 -16.49 23.32 -19.09
CA LYS A 445 -17.20 24.56 -19.46
C LYS A 445 -16.36 25.48 -20.36
N LEU A 446 -15.04 25.45 -20.22
CA LEU A 446 -14.12 26.33 -20.99
C LEU A 446 -13.61 25.64 -22.27
N ARG A 447 -13.86 24.33 -22.43
CA ARG A 447 -13.38 23.56 -23.58
C ARG A 447 -14.19 23.90 -24.83
N GLN A 448 -13.50 24.24 -25.92
CA GLN A 448 -14.09 24.43 -27.22
C GLN A 448 -14.26 23.10 -27.97
N PRO A 449 -15.31 22.95 -28.79
CA PRO A 449 -15.46 21.84 -29.73
C PRO A 449 -14.32 21.79 -30.75
N GLU A 450 -14.09 20.64 -31.37
CA GLU A 450 -13.05 20.47 -32.39
C GLU A 450 -13.39 21.22 -33.68
N GLU A 451 -14.68 21.37 -33.99
CA GLU A 451 -15.20 22.11 -35.12
C GLU A 451 -14.75 23.58 -35.09
N ASP A 452 -14.75 24.19 -33.90
CA ASP A 452 -14.31 25.59 -33.72
C ASP A 452 -12.81 25.74 -34.00
N LEU A 453 -12.01 24.71 -33.65
CA LEU A 453 -10.56 24.66 -33.96
C LEU A 453 -10.35 24.58 -35.47
N ILE A 454 -11.10 23.72 -36.16
CA ILE A 454 -11.04 23.57 -37.62
C ILE A 454 -11.38 24.87 -38.30
N GLU A 455 -12.51 25.53 -37.93
CA GLU A 455 -12.91 26.83 -38.46
C GLU A 455 -11.82 27.89 -38.22
N THR A 456 -11.25 27.93 -37.01
CA THR A 456 -10.18 28.87 -36.64
C THR A 456 -8.91 28.61 -37.44
N ALA A 457 -8.53 27.35 -37.62
CA ALA A 457 -7.33 26.94 -38.36
C ALA A 457 -7.41 27.33 -39.85
N VAL A 458 -8.64 27.28 -40.41
CA VAL A 458 -8.90 27.60 -41.83
C VAL A 458 -9.10 29.08 -42.05
N ASN A 459 -9.86 29.77 -41.18
CA ASN A 459 -10.38 31.10 -41.47
C ASN A 459 -9.75 32.26 -40.66
N LYS A 460 -9.15 31.98 -39.48
CA LYS A 460 -8.71 33.03 -38.53
C LYS A 460 -7.20 33.15 -38.35
N CYS A 461 -6.40 32.16 -38.76
CA CYS A 461 -4.94 32.19 -38.60
C CYS A 461 -4.27 32.73 -39.87
N SER A 462 -3.59 33.86 -39.72
CA SER A 462 -2.94 34.56 -40.83
C SER A 462 -1.59 33.94 -41.27
N ALA A 463 -0.99 33.15 -40.43
CA ALA A 463 0.33 32.52 -40.70
C ALA A 463 0.50 31.17 -40.01
N ARG A 464 1.38 30.32 -40.57
CA ARG A 464 1.85 29.10 -39.97
C ARG A 464 3.30 29.27 -39.53
N LEU A 465 3.61 28.92 -38.28
CA LEU A 465 4.96 28.89 -37.77
C LEU A 465 5.64 27.56 -38.16
N PRO A 466 6.89 27.58 -38.61
CA PRO A 466 7.60 26.34 -38.93
C PRO A 466 7.79 25.46 -37.70
N GLY A 467 7.94 24.15 -37.92
CA GLY A 467 8.18 23.18 -36.86
C GLY A 467 6.92 22.53 -36.27
N THR A 468 7.13 21.70 -35.28
CA THR A 468 6.08 20.88 -34.65
C THR A 468 5.77 21.38 -33.23
N ALA A 469 4.49 21.66 -32.95
CA ALA A 469 3.98 21.99 -31.63
C ALA A 469 3.22 20.82 -31.02
N VAL A 470 3.54 20.43 -29.79
CA VAL A 470 2.85 19.41 -29.02
C VAL A 470 2.07 20.07 -27.89
N PHE A 471 0.74 20.02 -27.95
CA PHE A 471 -0.14 20.54 -26.89
C PHE A 471 -0.62 19.41 -25.98
N LEU A 472 -0.34 19.51 -24.69
CA LEU A 472 -0.83 18.54 -23.70
C LEU A 472 -2.33 18.81 -23.45
N ALA A 473 -3.13 17.77 -23.68
CA ALA A 473 -4.58 17.79 -23.48
C ALA A 473 -4.96 16.97 -22.24
N SER A 474 -5.88 17.50 -21.45
CA SER A 474 -6.40 16.81 -20.24
C SER A 474 -7.52 15.82 -20.56
N ALA A 475 -8.00 15.77 -21.79
CA ALA A 475 -9.04 14.85 -22.22
C ALA A 475 -8.84 14.43 -23.69
N PRO A 476 -9.34 13.24 -24.07
CA PRO A 476 -9.15 12.68 -25.40
C PRO A 476 -10.01 13.34 -26.49
N ARG A 477 -10.86 14.30 -26.15
CA ARG A 477 -11.69 15.06 -27.09
C ARG A 477 -11.70 16.55 -26.76
N GLY A 478 -11.99 17.39 -27.77
CA GLY A 478 -12.03 18.84 -27.68
C GLY A 478 -10.64 19.49 -27.74
N VAL A 479 -10.62 20.82 -27.77
CA VAL A 479 -9.41 21.63 -27.92
C VAL A 479 -8.74 21.84 -26.56
N PRO A 480 -7.41 21.59 -26.41
CA PRO A 480 -6.69 21.92 -25.18
C PRO A 480 -6.75 23.43 -24.88
N LEU A 481 -6.95 23.79 -23.60
CA LEU A 481 -6.99 25.20 -23.19
C LEU A 481 -5.70 25.95 -23.56
N ALA A 482 -4.54 25.28 -23.49
CA ALA A 482 -3.27 25.87 -23.91
C ALA A 482 -3.25 26.26 -25.40
N LEU A 483 -3.87 25.44 -26.27
CA LEU A 483 -3.97 25.75 -27.69
C LEU A 483 -4.97 26.90 -27.93
N THR A 484 -6.12 26.88 -27.24
CA THR A 484 -7.10 27.98 -27.30
C THR A 484 -6.46 29.32 -26.90
N GLN A 485 -5.72 29.36 -25.82
CA GLN A 485 -5.00 30.55 -25.36
C GLN A 485 -3.89 30.96 -26.35
N PHE A 486 -3.14 30.00 -26.87
CA PHE A 486 -2.08 30.26 -27.85
C PHE A 486 -2.66 30.96 -29.09
N VAL A 487 -3.73 30.42 -29.66
CA VAL A 487 -4.37 31.00 -30.87
C VAL A 487 -5.00 32.35 -30.57
N LYS A 488 -5.68 32.48 -29.42
CA LYS A 488 -6.37 33.74 -29.02
C LYS A 488 -5.41 34.94 -28.94
N HIS A 489 -4.18 34.69 -28.43
CA HIS A 489 -3.23 35.78 -28.19
C HIS A 489 -2.22 35.98 -29.30
N ASN A 490 -1.84 34.92 -30.05
CA ASN A 490 -0.81 35.00 -31.07
C ASN A 490 -1.37 35.08 -32.51
N HIS A 491 -2.65 34.67 -32.75
CA HIS A 491 -3.30 34.65 -34.06
C HIS A 491 -2.56 33.84 -35.15
N VAL A 492 -1.74 32.88 -34.73
CA VAL A 492 -0.94 31.98 -35.60
C VAL A 492 -1.09 30.53 -35.15
N LEU A 493 -0.76 29.60 -36.05
CA LEU A 493 -0.68 28.17 -35.72
C LEU A 493 0.66 27.62 -36.22
N HIS A 494 1.13 26.53 -35.65
CA HIS A 494 2.26 25.78 -36.20
C HIS A 494 1.86 24.99 -37.46
N GLU A 495 2.83 24.70 -38.32
CA GLU A 495 2.62 23.84 -39.51
C GLU A 495 2.11 22.47 -39.11
N ARG A 496 2.68 21.92 -38.02
CA ARG A 496 2.26 20.63 -37.45
C ARG A 496 1.90 20.79 -35.98
N ILE A 497 0.72 20.29 -35.64
CA ILE A 497 0.22 20.32 -34.27
C ILE A 497 -0.12 18.89 -33.85
N VAL A 498 0.40 18.48 -32.71
CA VAL A 498 0.08 17.20 -32.08
C VAL A 498 -0.61 17.46 -30.75
N LEU A 499 -1.87 17.01 -30.64
CA LEU A 499 -2.63 17.08 -29.39
C LEU A 499 -2.40 15.78 -28.62
N VAL A 500 -1.62 15.83 -27.53
CA VAL A 500 -1.27 14.62 -26.77
C VAL A 500 -2.11 14.52 -25.51
N THR A 501 -2.80 13.41 -25.34
CA THR A 501 -3.53 13.05 -24.11
C THR A 501 -2.92 11.79 -23.51
N VAL A 502 -2.70 11.78 -22.21
CA VAL A 502 -2.30 10.57 -21.47
C VAL A 502 -3.51 10.06 -20.71
N LEU A 503 -3.90 8.83 -20.98
CA LEU A 503 -4.95 8.11 -20.25
C LEU A 503 -4.34 7.01 -19.39
N ILE A 504 -4.69 7.03 -18.12
CA ILE A 504 -4.35 5.94 -17.20
C ILE A 504 -5.55 5.02 -17.08
N GLU A 505 -5.35 3.80 -17.55
CA GLU A 505 -6.36 2.74 -17.55
C GLU A 505 -6.49 2.08 -16.17
N GLU A 506 -7.62 1.41 -15.96
CA GLU A 506 -7.85 0.59 -14.74
C GLU A 506 -7.15 -0.78 -14.81
N LEU A 507 -6.22 -0.95 -15.74
CA LEU A 507 -5.36 -2.11 -15.91
C LEU A 507 -3.95 -1.80 -15.41
N PRO A 508 -3.22 -2.75 -14.83
CA PRO A 508 -1.85 -2.53 -14.36
C PRO A 508 -0.89 -2.19 -15.49
N HIS A 509 -0.98 -2.93 -16.59
CA HIS A 509 -0.10 -2.79 -17.75
C HIS A 509 -0.91 -2.78 -19.04
N ILE A 510 -0.49 -1.94 -19.97
CA ILE A 510 -0.97 -1.88 -21.36
C ILE A 510 0.16 -2.34 -22.27
N ASP A 511 -0.14 -3.24 -23.19
CA ASP A 511 0.81 -3.75 -24.16
C ASP A 511 1.22 -2.67 -25.17
N ASP A 512 2.41 -2.78 -25.75
CA ASP A 512 2.95 -1.75 -26.65
C ASP A 512 2.08 -1.51 -27.89
N GLU A 513 1.36 -2.54 -28.35
CA GLU A 513 0.46 -2.47 -29.52
C GLU A 513 -0.76 -1.57 -29.25
N ASP A 514 -1.31 -1.64 -28.02
CA ASP A 514 -2.51 -0.89 -27.59
C ASP A 514 -2.17 0.45 -26.96
N ARG A 515 -0.87 0.76 -26.80
CA ARG A 515 -0.40 1.95 -26.08
C ARG A 515 -0.70 3.26 -26.78
N ILE A 516 -0.83 3.26 -28.12
CA ILE A 516 -0.90 4.48 -28.91
C ILE A 516 -2.01 4.43 -29.94
N GLU A 517 -2.95 5.36 -29.77
CA GLU A 517 -3.98 5.69 -30.75
C GLU A 517 -3.62 7.02 -31.41
N VAL A 518 -3.65 7.06 -32.75
CA VAL A 518 -3.37 8.26 -33.55
C VAL A 518 -4.55 8.55 -34.45
N ILE A 519 -5.08 9.77 -34.35
CA ILE A 519 -6.23 10.25 -35.12
C ILE A 519 -5.84 11.55 -35.81
N GLU A 520 -5.85 11.58 -37.13
CA GLU A 520 -5.72 12.83 -37.89
C GLU A 520 -7.05 13.57 -37.88
N ILE A 521 -7.07 14.78 -37.32
CA ILE A 521 -8.26 15.64 -37.25
C ILE A 521 -8.44 16.37 -38.57
N ILE A 522 -7.39 17.06 -39.01
CA ILE A 522 -7.24 17.70 -40.33
C ILE A 522 -5.76 17.63 -40.74
N PRO A 523 -5.42 17.83 -42.02
CA PRO A 523 -4.03 17.89 -42.44
C PRO A 523 -3.20 18.86 -41.61
N GLY A 524 -2.16 18.36 -40.95
CA GLY A 524 -1.28 19.13 -40.06
C GLY A 524 -1.74 19.19 -38.59
N ILE A 525 -2.91 18.67 -38.22
CA ILE A 525 -3.36 18.58 -36.81
C ILE A 525 -3.71 17.12 -36.49
N THR A 526 -2.88 16.50 -35.65
CA THR A 526 -3.00 15.10 -35.27
C THR A 526 -3.24 14.96 -33.77
N ARG A 527 -4.13 14.08 -33.38
CA ARG A 527 -4.34 13.70 -31.99
C ARG A 527 -3.62 12.39 -31.69
N VAL A 528 -2.92 12.35 -30.59
CA VAL A 528 -2.27 11.17 -30.04
C VAL A 528 -2.81 10.89 -28.66
N VAL A 529 -3.39 9.73 -28.45
CA VAL A 529 -3.79 9.25 -27.13
C VAL A 529 -2.81 8.18 -26.71
N LEU A 530 -2.17 8.40 -25.56
CA LEU A 530 -1.23 7.49 -24.95
C LEU A 530 -1.92 6.77 -23.79
N HIS A 531 -2.06 5.46 -23.90
CA HIS A 531 -2.66 4.60 -22.88
C HIS A 531 -1.58 3.99 -22.03
N TYR A 532 -1.68 4.14 -20.70
CA TYR A 532 -0.79 3.55 -19.72
C TYR A 532 -1.59 2.84 -18.63
N GLY A 533 -1.05 1.72 -18.16
CA GLY A 533 -1.56 1.07 -16.97
C GLY A 533 -1.14 1.81 -15.69
N PHE A 534 -1.86 1.59 -14.59
CA PHE A 534 -1.59 2.29 -13.32
C PHE A 534 -0.25 1.85 -12.64
N MET A 535 0.39 0.79 -13.12
CA MET A 535 1.75 0.37 -12.71
C MET A 535 2.85 0.90 -13.65
N GLN A 536 2.48 1.49 -14.78
CA GLN A 536 3.42 2.01 -15.76
C GLN A 536 3.72 3.49 -15.51
N ASN A 537 4.88 3.95 -15.97
CA ASN A 537 5.23 5.36 -15.95
C ASN A 537 4.78 6.03 -17.24
N PRO A 538 3.90 7.01 -17.15
CA PRO A 538 3.45 7.74 -18.33
C PRO A 538 4.52 8.73 -18.80
N THR A 539 5.24 8.39 -19.87
CA THR A 539 6.30 9.23 -20.46
C THR A 539 5.90 9.66 -21.87
N ILE A 540 5.59 10.94 -22.06
CA ILE A 540 5.15 11.47 -23.38
C ILE A 540 6.26 11.35 -24.41
N TYR A 541 7.50 11.68 -24.04
CA TYR A 541 8.64 11.60 -24.97
C TYR A 541 8.85 10.19 -25.52
N GLU A 542 8.80 9.17 -24.66
CA GLU A 542 8.93 7.76 -25.09
C GLU A 542 7.74 7.33 -25.96
N GLY A 543 6.51 7.72 -25.58
CA GLY A 543 5.31 7.42 -26.36
C GLY A 543 5.36 8.02 -27.75
N LEU A 544 5.75 9.29 -27.89
CA LEU A 544 5.93 9.92 -29.22
C LEU A 544 7.09 9.28 -30.00
N THR A 545 8.20 8.95 -29.34
CA THR A 545 9.32 8.24 -29.97
C THR A 545 8.88 6.89 -30.53
N PHE A 546 8.08 6.15 -29.76
CA PHE A 546 7.53 4.87 -30.21
C PHE A 546 6.60 5.07 -31.43
N ALA A 547 5.70 6.09 -31.40
CA ALA A 547 4.80 6.40 -32.51
C ALA A 547 5.56 6.75 -33.80
N CYS A 548 6.62 7.54 -33.71
CA CYS A 548 7.48 7.89 -34.85
C CYS A 548 8.19 6.66 -35.42
N ARG A 549 8.78 5.82 -34.57
CA ARG A 549 9.50 4.60 -35.00
C ARG A 549 8.58 3.59 -35.72
N HIS A 550 7.32 3.51 -35.32
CA HIS A 550 6.34 2.60 -35.92
C HIS A 550 5.56 3.23 -37.10
N GLY A 551 5.99 4.43 -37.57
CA GLY A 551 5.37 5.10 -38.71
C GLY A 551 3.97 5.66 -38.45
N LYS A 552 3.50 5.67 -37.19
CA LYS A 552 2.19 6.24 -36.82
C LYS A 552 2.19 7.78 -36.85
N LEU A 553 3.39 8.40 -36.76
CA LEU A 553 3.61 9.86 -36.83
C LEU A 553 4.75 10.18 -37.81
N PRO A 554 4.49 10.14 -39.12
CA PRO A 554 5.53 10.36 -40.13
C PRO A 554 5.98 11.82 -40.16
N GLY A 555 7.29 12.03 -40.38
CA GLY A 555 7.87 13.35 -40.63
C GLY A 555 7.96 14.28 -39.42
N ILE A 556 7.87 13.79 -38.19
CA ILE A 556 8.09 14.55 -36.97
C ILE A 556 9.53 14.38 -36.50
N ASP A 557 10.25 15.47 -36.36
CA ASP A 557 11.57 15.51 -35.72
C ASP A 557 11.40 15.83 -34.22
N LEU A 558 11.69 14.84 -33.38
CA LEU A 558 11.57 14.96 -31.91
C LEU A 558 12.58 15.94 -31.30
N SER A 559 13.64 16.31 -32.02
CA SER A 559 14.65 17.28 -31.57
C SER A 559 14.17 18.73 -31.71
N ASP A 560 13.22 18.97 -32.65
CA ASP A 560 12.66 20.30 -32.95
C ASP A 560 11.16 20.40 -32.59
N ILE A 561 10.82 19.90 -31.41
CA ILE A 561 9.45 20.00 -30.88
C ILE A 561 9.38 21.05 -29.78
N THR A 562 8.32 21.87 -29.82
CA THR A 562 7.93 22.71 -28.68
C THR A 562 6.71 22.12 -27.99
N TYR A 563 6.81 21.85 -26.70
CA TYR A 563 5.73 21.33 -25.86
C TYR A 563 5.00 22.46 -25.15
N TYR A 564 3.72 22.60 -25.40
CA TYR A 564 2.84 23.58 -24.77
C TYR A 564 2.00 22.91 -23.67
N VAL A 565 2.20 23.34 -22.43
CA VAL A 565 1.59 22.76 -21.24
C VAL A 565 0.73 23.80 -20.54
N GLY A 566 -0.54 23.48 -20.29
CA GLY A 566 -1.41 24.31 -19.45
C GLY A 566 -1.01 24.19 -17.96
N ARG A 567 -0.86 25.33 -17.28
CA ARG A 567 -0.68 25.41 -15.84
C ARG A 567 -1.85 26.15 -15.23
N GLU A 568 -2.63 25.47 -14.40
CA GLU A 568 -3.82 26.02 -13.78
C GLU A 568 -3.54 26.45 -12.35
N THR A 569 -3.97 27.65 -12.01
CA THR A 569 -4.00 28.17 -10.64
C THR A 569 -5.45 28.08 -10.16
N ILE A 570 -5.68 27.31 -9.11
CA ILE A 570 -7.00 27.10 -8.53
C ILE A 570 -7.33 28.22 -7.56
N ILE A 571 -8.47 28.86 -7.77
CA ILE A 571 -9.00 29.93 -6.91
C ILE A 571 -10.30 29.42 -6.27
N PRO A 572 -10.30 29.12 -4.96
CA PRO A 572 -11.52 28.77 -4.24
C PRO A 572 -12.48 29.96 -4.16
N ARG A 573 -13.79 29.72 -4.42
CA ARG A 573 -14.83 30.76 -4.35
C ARG A 573 -16.10 30.26 -3.68
N GLU A 574 -16.69 31.10 -2.83
CA GLU A 574 -17.95 30.80 -2.12
C GLU A 574 -19.18 30.77 -3.04
N ASP A 575 -19.15 31.50 -4.14
CA ASP A 575 -20.25 31.63 -5.08
C ASP A 575 -20.29 30.53 -6.16
N VAL A 576 -19.28 29.67 -6.20
CA VAL A 576 -19.20 28.51 -7.10
C VAL A 576 -19.65 27.25 -6.36
N PRO A 577 -20.61 26.47 -6.87
CA PRO A 577 -21.02 25.22 -6.25
C PRO A 577 -19.87 24.19 -6.25
N GLY A 578 -19.45 23.77 -5.06
CA GLY A 578 -18.31 22.89 -4.93
C GLY A 578 -18.23 22.17 -3.57
N MET A 579 -17.06 22.09 -3.02
CA MET A 579 -16.81 21.66 -1.63
C MET A 579 -16.95 22.88 -0.70
N TRP A 580 -16.82 22.65 0.60
CA TRP A 580 -16.64 23.76 1.54
C TRP A 580 -15.34 24.51 1.23
N VAL A 581 -15.34 25.83 1.26
CA VAL A 581 -14.22 26.69 0.85
C VAL A 581 -12.90 26.34 1.54
N TRP A 582 -12.93 26.03 2.85
CA TRP A 582 -11.74 25.59 3.56
C TRP A 582 -11.14 24.30 2.96
N ARG A 583 -12.00 23.39 2.47
CA ARG A 583 -11.57 22.13 1.85
C ARG A 583 -11.05 22.37 0.42
N GLU A 584 -11.62 23.32 -0.31
CA GLU A 584 -11.09 23.78 -1.59
C GLU A 584 -9.74 24.47 -1.43
N THR A 585 -9.53 25.21 -0.33
CA THR A 585 -8.24 25.80 0.03
C THR A 585 -7.18 24.72 0.27
N VAL A 586 -7.55 23.62 0.96
CA VAL A 586 -6.66 22.46 1.10
C VAL A 586 -6.34 21.84 -0.26
N PHE A 587 -7.35 21.68 -1.14
CA PHE A 587 -7.14 21.16 -2.49
C PHE A 587 -6.23 22.08 -3.31
N ALA A 588 -6.45 23.40 -3.30
CA ALA A 588 -5.61 24.38 -3.97
C ALA A 588 -4.16 24.37 -3.46
N PHE A 589 -3.97 24.16 -2.14
CA PHE A 589 -2.64 23.96 -1.55
C PHE A 589 -1.97 22.69 -2.08
N LEU A 590 -2.69 21.56 -2.12
CA LEU A 590 -2.19 20.30 -2.67
C LEU A 590 -1.84 20.43 -4.16
N GLN A 591 -2.70 21.09 -4.95
CA GLN A 591 -2.49 21.32 -6.39
C GLN A 591 -1.25 22.18 -6.65
N ARG A 592 -1.04 23.21 -5.84
CA ARG A 592 0.11 24.14 -5.96
C ARG A 592 1.44 23.44 -5.66
N ASN A 593 1.42 22.47 -4.73
CA ASN A 593 2.60 21.69 -4.33
C ASN A 593 2.74 20.37 -5.12
N ALA A 594 1.79 20.05 -6.00
CA ALA A 594 1.89 18.88 -6.86
C ALA A 594 3.02 19.05 -7.90
N GLU A 595 3.62 17.92 -8.30
CA GLU A 595 4.63 17.92 -9.34
C GLU A 595 4.06 18.44 -10.65
N ARG A 596 4.85 19.25 -11.36
CA ARG A 596 4.44 19.86 -12.64
C ARG A 596 4.17 18.78 -13.68
N SER A 597 3.13 18.98 -14.49
CA SER A 597 2.74 18.02 -15.54
C SER A 597 3.88 17.69 -16.48
N ALA A 598 4.69 18.69 -16.88
CA ALA A 598 5.83 18.48 -17.75
C ALA A 598 6.87 17.54 -17.15
N ALA A 599 7.23 17.72 -15.87
CA ALA A 599 8.18 16.87 -15.17
C ALA A 599 7.62 15.46 -14.94
N PHE A 600 6.35 15.38 -14.51
CA PHE A 600 5.68 14.10 -14.25
C PHE A 600 5.56 13.21 -15.51
N PHE A 601 5.27 13.81 -16.67
CA PHE A 601 5.15 13.11 -17.94
C PHE A 601 6.46 13.00 -18.73
N GLY A 602 7.60 13.31 -18.10
CA GLY A 602 8.93 13.14 -18.71
C GLY A 602 9.15 14.02 -19.96
N VAL A 603 8.56 15.22 -20.00
CA VAL A 603 8.76 16.15 -21.12
C VAL A 603 10.11 16.87 -20.96
N PRO A 604 10.93 16.99 -22.03
CA PRO A 604 12.21 17.68 -21.97
C PRO A 604 12.05 19.15 -21.58
N THR A 605 12.61 19.56 -20.44
CA THR A 605 12.38 20.88 -19.83
C THR A 605 12.84 22.07 -20.70
N LYS A 606 13.81 21.85 -21.60
CA LYS A 606 14.32 22.89 -22.53
C LYS A 606 13.34 23.21 -23.67
N GLN A 607 12.35 22.35 -23.91
CA GLN A 607 11.40 22.45 -25.01
C GLN A 607 9.98 22.78 -24.51
N VAL A 608 9.82 23.17 -23.24
CA VAL A 608 8.51 23.42 -22.62
C VAL A 608 8.17 24.90 -22.56
N VAL A 609 6.96 25.24 -22.99
CA VAL A 609 6.31 26.53 -22.79
C VAL A 609 5.06 26.31 -21.92
N GLU A 610 4.96 26.99 -20.78
CA GLU A 610 3.80 26.87 -19.88
C GLU A 610 2.82 28.05 -20.10
N PHE A 611 1.53 27.73 -20.25
CA PHE A 611 0.43 28.70 -20.29
C PHE A 611 -0.30 28.70 -18.96
N GLY A 612 -0.23 29.83 -18.24
CA GLY A 612 -1.00 30.04 -17.01
C GLY A 612 -2.48 30.30 -17.28
N THR A 613 -3.36 29.61 -16.57
CA THR A 613 -4.81 29.85 -16.60
C THR A 613 -5.32 29.80 -15.16
N GLU A 614 -6.18 30.74 -14.78
CA GLU A 614 -6.89 30.72 -13.50
C GLU A 614 -8.20 29.98 -13.64
N LEU A 615 -8.48 29.07 -12.70
CA LEU A 615 -9.73 28.32 -12.62
C LEU A 615 -10.39 28.57 -11.27
N GLU A 616 -11.60 29.12 -11.32
CA GLU A 616 -12.45 29.29 -10.13
C GLU A 616 -13.24 28.00 -9.89
N ILE A 617 -13.23 27.51 -8.63
CA ILE A 617 -13.94 26.30 -8.21
C ILE A 617 -14.72 26.57 -6.94
#